data_d4945cb1c5ff743d41630655294e22ef
#
_entry.id   d4945cb1c5ff743d41630655294e22ef
#
_cell.length_a   1.000
_cell.length_b   1.000
_cell.length_c   1.000
_cell.angle_alpha   90.00
_cell.angle_beta   90.00
_cell.angle_gamma   90.00
#
_symmetry.space_group_name_H-M   'P 1'
#
loop_
_entity.id
_entity.type
_entity.pdbx_description
1 polymer ?
#
loop_
_entity_poly.entity_id
_entity_poly.type
_entity_poly.pdbx_seq_one_letter_code
_entity_poly.pdbx_strand_id
1 'polypeptide(L)'
;IIKLIKKPNTPDSELLKILKGPDLPTGGEIILSNAEKKKIYKTGFGSFLINSKWHDEKIKNGMYEIVISEIPFQVNKVKIIEQLANCISQKKLPLEDVRDESDENIRIVLKPKNRNIDKNKLVDLCFKLTDLSIKYSCNFNVLENGRIPKQLGLKPILSQFINFRKLT
;
A
#
# COMPACT_ATOMS: atom_id res chain seq x y z
N ILE A 1 21.62 -1.99 -7.41
CA ILE A 1 22.66 -2.98 -7.71
C ILE A 1 23.82 -2.32 -8.45
N ILE A 2 23.63 -1.74 -9.67
CA ILE A 2 24.69 -1.13 -10.50
C ILE A 2 25.58 -0.15 -9.69
N LYS A 3 24.94 0.70 -8.87
CA LYS A 3 25.66 1.66 -8.04
C LYS A 3 26.56 0.97 -7.00
N LEU A 4 26.11 -0.12 -6.38
CA LEU A 4 26.89 -0.89 -5.41
C LEU A 4 28.02 -1.69 -6.09
N ILE A 5 27.85 -2.14 -7.32
CA ILE A 5 28.93 -2.77 -8.10
C ILE A 5 30.06 -1.76 -8.36
N LYS A 6 29.69 -0.54 -8.78
CA LYS A 6 30.67 0.53 -9.07
C LYS A 6 31.31 1.12 -7.80
N LYS A 7 30.53 1.25 -6.72
CA LYS A 7 30.96 1.81 -5.42
C LYS A 7 30.38 0.99 -4.26
N PRO A 8 31.05 -0.07 -3.79
CA PRO A 8 30.56 -0.95 -2.73
C PRO A 8 30.26 -0.21 -1.41
N ASN A 9 31.00 0.86 -1.13
CA ASN A 9 30.85 1.68 0.09
C ASN A 9 29.80 2.79 -0.05
N THR A 10 28.90 2.73 -1.06
CA THR A 10 27.82 3.70 -1.21
C THR A 10 27.01 3.83 0.10
N PRO A 11 26.81 5.03 0.64
CA PRO A 11 26.03 5.21 1.86
C PRO A 11 24.55 4.94 1.63
N ASP A 12 23.85 4.51 2.70
CA ASP A 12 22.41 4.19 2.64
C ASP A 12 21.58 5.37 2.15
N SER A 13 21.98 6.60 2.50
CA SER A 13 21.30 7.83 2.06
C SER A 13 21.26 7.99 0.53
N GLU A 14 22.27 7.50 -0.18
CA GLU A 14 22.28 7.52 -1.64
C GLU A 14 21.43 6.39 -2.26
N LEU A 15 21.38 5.22 -1.60
CA LEU A 15 20.49 4.13 -2.03
C LEU A 15 19.02 4.52 -1.86
N LEU A 16 18.68 5.21 -0.77
CA LEU A 16 17.33 5.70 -0.49
C LEU A 16 16.83 6.74 -1.49
N LYS A 17 17.71 7.50 -2.13
CA LYS A 17 17.35 8.43 -3.22
C LYS A 17 16.93 7.68 -4.49
N ILE A 18 17.52 6.52 -4.75
CA ILE A 18 17.22 5.69 -5.92
C ILE A 18 15.96 4.86 -5.68
N LEU A 19 15.82 4.29 -4.48
CA LEU A 19 14.70 3.45 -4.08
C LEU A 19 13.62 4.30 -3.41
N LYS A 20 12.60 4.66 -4.16
CA LYS A 20 11.51 5.53 -3.68
C LYS A 20 10.66 4.86 -2.60
N GLY A 21 10.48 3.56 -2.67
CA GLY A 21 9.70 2.77 -1.72
C GLY A 21 9.69 1.29 -2.10
N PRO A 22 9.07 0.44 -1.29
CA PRO A 22 8.79 -0.93 -1.69
C PRO A 22 7.84 -0.94 -2.87
N ASP A 23 7.96 -1.95 -3.73
CA ASP A 23 7.11 -2.17 -4.90
C ASP A 23 6.27 -3.42 -4.67
N LEU A 24 4.95 -3.30 -4.79
CA LEU A 24 4.01 -4.38 -4.54
C LEU A 24 3.38 -4.84 -5.85
N PRO A 25 3.03 -6.15 -5.99
CA PRO A 25 2.52 -6.69 -7.25
C PRO A 25 1.13 -6.17 -7.62
N THR A 26 0.36 -5.66 -6.67
CA THR A 26 -0.96 -5.07 -6.89
C THR A 26 -0.93 -3.58 -6.60
N GLY A 27 -1.98 -2.88 -6.98
CA GLY A 27 -2.09 -1.43 -6.82
C GLY A 27 -2.21 -0.95 -5.38
N GLY A 28 -2.65 0.29 -5.24
CA GLY A 28 -2.75 1.02 -3.98
C GLY A 28 -1.66 2.08 -3.83
N GLU A 29 -1.79 2.89 -2.82
CA GLU A 29 -0.87 3.96 -2.50
C GLU A 29 -0.16 3.68 -1.18
N ILE A 30 1.17 3.64 -1.22
CA ILE A 30 2.00 3.43 -0.03
C ILE A 30 2.18 4.75 0.71
N ILE A 31 1.71 4.80 1.95
CA ILE A 31 1.91 5.93 2.84
C ILE A 31 3.09 5.60 3.75
N LEU A 32 4.23 6.19 3.42
CA LEU A 32 5.51 5.88 4.06
C LEU A 32 6.35 7.16 4.19
N SER A 33 6.60 7.59 5.42
CA SER A 33 7.48 8.72 5.67
C SER A 33 8.95 8.38 5.34
N ASN A 34 9.75 9.41 5.04
CA ASN A 34 11.18 9.21 4.79
C ASN A 34 11.92 8.61 6.00
N ALA A 35 11.49 8.91 7.22
CA ALA A 35 12.07 8.38 8.44
C ALA A 35 11.79 6.87 8.58
N GLU A 36 10.55 6.46 8.37
CA GLU A 36 10.14 5.05 8.38
C GLU A 36 10.82 4.25 7.26
N LYS A 37 10.85 4.80 6.05
CA LYS A 37 11.57 4.20 4.92
C LYS A 37 13.04 3.95 5.27
N LYS A 38 13.72 4.95 5.82
CA LYS A 38 15.12 4.83 6.26
C LYS A 38 15.28 3.74 7.31
N LYS A 39 14.37 3.68 8.28
CA LYS A 39 14.37 2.64 9.33
C LYS A 39 14.20 1.25 8.71
N ILE A 40 13.19 1.03 7.88
CA ILE A 40 12.92 -0.27 7.23
C ILE A 40 14.13 -0.74 6.42
N TYR A 41 14.68 0.12 5.58
CA TYR A 41 15.81 -0.26 4.71
C TYR A 41 17.12 -0.46 5.48
N LYS A 42 17.30 0.19 6.62
CA LYS A 42 18.47 0.00 7.49
C LYS A 42 18.36 -1.28 8.32
N THR A 43 17.20 -1.56 8.90
CA THR A 43 17.00 -2.65 9.86
C THR A 43 16.38 -3.91 9.26
N GLY A 44 15.73 -3.80 8.11
CA GLY A 44 14.93 -4.87 7.52
C GLY A 44 13.60 -5.10 8.22
N PHE A 45 13.16 -4.18 9.08
CA PHE A 45 11.93 -4.31 9.85
C PHE A 45 11.19 -2.98 9.97
N GLY A 46 9.86 -3.06 9.88
CA GLY A 46 8.96 -1.93 10.07
C GLY A 46 7.57 -2.19 9.51
N SER A 47 6.79 -1.14 9.42
CA SER A 47 5.45 -1.21 8.83
C SER A 47 5.09 0.13 8.18
N PHE A 48 4.19 0.09 7.22
CA PHE A 48 3.64 1.25 6.55
C PHE A 48 2.17 1.01 6.22
N LEU A 49 1.44 2.08 5.89
CA LEU A 49 0.06 1.97 5.43
C LEU A 49 0.03 1.82 3.91
N ILE A 50 -0.91 1.02 3.44
CA ILE A 50 -1.30 0.92 2.03
C ILE A 50 -2.75 1.34 1.95
N ASN A 51 -3.02 2.43 1.22
CA ASN A 51 -4.35 2.93 0.97
C ASN A 51 -4.83 2.49 -0.40
N SER A 52 -6.12 2.28 -0.55
CA SER A 52 -6.77 2.15 -1.85
C SER A 52 -6.60 3.43 -2.66
N LYS A 53 -6.48 3.31 -3.97
CA LYS A 53 -6.61 4.48 -4.86
C LYS A 53 -8.07 4.73 -5.18
N TRP A 54 -8.43 6.00 -5.21
CA TRP A 54 -9.77 6.45 -5.47
C TRP A 54 -9.82 7.73 -6.27
N HIS A 55 -10.95 8.00 -6.90
CA HIS A 55 -11.29 9.26 -7.52
C HIS A 55 -12.78 9.52 -7.38
N ASP A 56 -13.23 10.74 -7.63
CA ASP A 56 -14.65 11.07 -7.65
C ASP A 56 -15.17 11.22 -9.07
N GLU A 57 -16.38 10.75 -9.30
CA GLU A 57 -17.12 10.94 -10.53
C GLU A 57 -18.37 11.79 -10.25
N LYS A 58 -18.55 12.83 -11.07
CA LYS A 58 -19.73 13.69 -10.96
C LYS A 58 -20.91 13.04 -11.67
N ILE A 59 -22.05 13.00 -11.00
CA ILE A 59 -23.30 12.53 -11.54
C ILE A 59 -24.26 13.70 -11.77
N LYS A 60 -25.41 13.41 -12.38
CA LYS A 60 -26.49 14.38 -12.57
C LYS A 60 -26.93 15.01 -11.24
N ASN A 61 -27.44 16.25 -11.29
CA ASN A 61 -27.96 17.01 -10.15
C ASN A 61 -26.91 17.39 -9.08
N GLY A 62 -25.64 17.51 -9.45
CA GLY A 62 -24.57 17.91 -8.53
C GLY A 62 -24.19 16.86 -7.49
N MET A 63 -24.70 15.63 -7.64
CA MET A 63 -24.24 14.47 -6.87
C MET A 63 -22.88 13.98 -7.37
N TYR A 64 -22.17 13.24 -6.53
CA TYR A 64 -20.93 12.58 -6.88
C TYR A 64 -20.92 11.15 -6.37
N GLU A 65 -20.10 10.31 -6.96
CA GLU A 65 -19.76 8.99 -6.47
C GLU A 65 -18.26 8.91 -6.23
N ILE A 66 -17.83 8.07 -5.29
CA ILE A 66 -16.44 7.75 -5.05
C ILE A 66 -16.16 6.39 -5.67
N VAL A 67 -15.18 6.33 -6.54
CA VAL A 67 -14.77 5.11 -7.23
C VAL A 67 -13.42 4.66 -6.70
N ILE A 68 -13.38 3.46 -6.15
CA ILE A 68 -12.14 2.79 -5.75
C ILE A 68 -11.63 2.02 -6.96
N SER A 69 -10.47 2.40 -7.46
CA SER A 69 -9.83 1.81 -8.65
C SER A 69 -8.72 0.81 -8.33
N GLU A 70 -8.12 0.89 -7.15
CA GLU A 70 -7.12 -0.06 -6.70
C GLU A 70 -7.31 -0.34 -5.21
N ILE A 71 -7.15 -1.59 -4.80
CA ILE A 71 -7.21 -2.02 -3.39
C ILE A 71 -5.83 -2.43 -2.89
N PRO A 72 -5.58 -2.42 -1.57
CA PRO A 72 -4.29 -2.79 -1.01
C PRO A 72 -3.91 -4.24 -1.33
N PHE A 73 -2.61 -4.49 -1.41
CA PHE A 73 -2.04 -5.83 -1.61
C PHE A 73 -2.53 -6.82 -0.54
N GLN A 74 -2.88 -8.04 -0.96
CA GLN A 74 -3.40 -9.14 -0.12
C GLN A 74 -4.79 -8.88 0.50
N VAL A 75 -5.51 -7.87 0.08
CA VAL A 75 -6.88 -7.64 0.56
C VAL A 75 -7.89 -8.25 -0.42
N ASN A 76 -8.89 -8.92 0.14
CA ASN A 76 -9.97 -9.50 -0.65
C ASN A 76 -11.05 -8.44 -0.91
N LYS A 77 -11.39 -8.22 -2.20
CA LYS A 77 -12.43 -7.29 -2.63
C LYS A 77 -13.79 -7.58 -1.98
N VAL A 78 -14.20 -8.85 -1.93
CA VAL A 78 -15.49 -9.26 -1.35
C VAL A 78 -15.57 -8.85 0.12
N LYS A 79 -14.49 -9.06 0.88
CA LYS A 79 -14.41 -8.66 2.28
C LYS A 79 -14.57 -7.15 2.47
N ILE A 80 -13.96 -6.33 1.60
CA ILE A 80 -14.13 -4.87 1.64
C ILE A 80 -15.60 -4.49 1.44
N ILE A 81 -16.27 -5.08 0.44
CA ILE A 81 -17.67 -4.80 0.14
C ILE A 81 -18.58 -5.18 1.32
N GLU A 82 -18.35 -6.35 1.92
CA GLU A 82 -19.07 -6.79 3.13
C GLU A 82 -18.85 -5.82 4.31
N GLN A 83 -17.63 -5.38 4.54
CA GLN A 83 -17.31 -4.40 5.60
C GLN A 83 -18.04 -3.07 5.35
N LEU A 84 -18.02 -2.57 4.12
CA LEU A 84 -18.73 -1.35 3.73
C LEU A 84 -20.24 -1.49 3.92
N ALA A 85 -20.85 -2.58 3.45
CA ALA A 85 -22.27 -2.86 3.62
C ALA A 85 -22.66 -2.94 5.11
N ASN A 86 -21.85 -3.59 5.93
CA ASN A 86 -22.05 -3.65 7.38
C ASN A 86 -21.95 -2.26 8.02
N CYS A 87 -21.00 -1.43 7.62
CA CYS A 87 -20.87 -0.07 8.11
C CYS A 87 -22.06 0.82 7.69
N ILE A 88 -22.62 0.61 6.51
CA ILE A 88 -23.82 1.30 6.03
C ILE A 88 -25.04 0.89 6.88
N SER A 89 -25.26 -0.42 7.07
CA SER A 89 -26.37 -0.95 7.87
C SER A 89 -26.33 -0.48 9.33
N GLN A 90 -25.13 -0.38 9.90
CA GLN A 90 -24.89 0.14 11.25
C GLN A 90 -24.89 1.68 11.33
N LYS A 91 -25.15 2.38 10.24
CA LYS A 91 -25.13 3.85 10.13
C LYS A 91 -23.82 4.52 10.55
N LYS A 92 -22.70 3.79 10.42
CA LYS A 92 -21.34 4.29 10.72
C LYS A 92 -20.75 5.12 9.59
N LEU A 93 -21.17 4.85 8.35
CA LEU A 93 -20.77 5.58 7.16
C LEU A 93 -21.94 6.36 6.58
N PRO A 94 -21.75 7.62 6.14
CA PRO A 94 -22.78 8.41 5.49
C PRO A 94 -22.91 8.05 3.99
N LEU A 95 -22.92 6.76 3.69
CA LEU A 95 -23.14 6.18 2.38
C LEU A 95 -24.59 5.71 2.26
N GLU A 96 -25.15 5.81 1.06
CA GLU A 96 -26.45 5.25 0.70
C GLU A 96 -26.29 3.80 0.24
N ASP A 97 -25.27 3.56 -0.60
CA ASP A 97 -25.06 2.27 -1.25
C ASP A 97 -23.58 2.04 -1.58
N VAL A 98 -23.23 0.77 -1.77
CA VAL A 98 -21.95 0.30 -2.31
C VAL A 98 -22.23 -0.70 -3.42
N ARG A 99 -21.58 -0.50 -4.59
CA ARG A 99 -21.73 -1.37 -5.76
C ARG A 99 -20.40 -1.90 -6.22
N ASP A 100 -20.35 -3.15 -6.61
CA ASP A 100 -19.22 -3.75 -7.30
C ASP A 100 -19.50 -3.70 -8.82
N GLU A 101 -18.82 -2.83 -9.50
CA GLU A 101 -18.85 -2.67 -10.95
C GLU A 101 -17.54 -3.13 -11.59
N SER A 102 -16.77 -3.98 -10.88
CA SER A 102 -15.48 -4.49 -11.36
C SER A 102 -15.69 -5.49 -12.51
N ASP A 103 -14.81 -5.37 -13.49
CA ASP A 103 -14.60 -6.34 -14.56
C ASP A 103 -13.19 -6.97 -14.41
N GLU A 104 -12.32 -6.85 -15.41
CA GLU A 104 -10.90 -7.15 -15.30
C GLU A 104 -10.17 -6.16 -14.37
N ASN A 105 -10.73 -4.96 -14.22
CA ASN A 105 -10.23 -3.90 -13.36
C ASN A 105 -11.14 -3.72 -12.14
N ILE A 106 -10.54 -3.36 -11.01
CA ILE A 106 -11.30 -3.07 -9.80
C ILE A 106 -12.06 -1.75 -9.97
N ARG A 107 -13.36 -1.81 -9.73
CA ARG A 107 -14.25 -0.66 -9.70
C ARG A 107 -15.32 -0.86 -8.61
N ILE A 108 -15.07 -0.34 -7.43
CA ILE A 108 -16.05 -0.33 -6.33
C ILE A 108 -16.59 1.10 -6.22
N VAL A 109 -17.89 1.24 -6.37
CA VAL A 109 -18.57 2.54 -6.39
C VAL A 109 -19.28 2.77 -5.05
N LEU A 110 -18.95 3.88 -4.39
CA LEU A 110 -19.54 4.32 -3.13
C LEU A 110 -20.46 5.51 -3.40
N LYS A 111 -21.74 5.37 -3.08
CA LYS A 111 -22.74 6.42 -3.24
C LYS A 111 -22.96 7.15 -1.92
N PRO A 112 -22.60 8.43 -1.77
CA PRO A 112 -22.89 9.23 -0.59
C PRO A 112 -24.38 9.47 -0.42
N LYS A 113 -24.86 9.65 0.82
CA LYS A 113 -26.28 9.97 1.10
C LYS A 113 -26.72 11.31 0.56
N ASN A 114 -25.82 12.29 0.49
CA ASN A 114 -26.12 13.61 -0.04
C ASN A 114 -24.85 14.28 -0.61
N ARG A 115 -25.06 15.33 -1.43
CA ARG A 115 -23.99 16.07 -2.11
C ARG A 115 -23.12 16.93 -1.22
N ASN A 116 -23.55 17.21 0.02
CA ASN A 116 -22.85 18.13 0.93
C ASN A 116 -21.78 17.44 1.77
N ILE A 117 -21.66 16.11 1.67
CA ILE A 117 -20.64 15.35 2.38
C ILE A 117 -19.27 15.62 1.74
N ASP A 118 -18.31 16.02 2.55
CA ASP A 118 -16.92 16.21 2.09
C ASP A 118 -16.31 14.87 1.69
N LYS A 119 -15.83 14.81 0.43
CA LYS A 119 -15.29 13.59 -0.19
C LYS A 119 -14.11 13.02 0.59
N ASN A 120 -13.15 13.89 0.96
CA ASN A 120 -11.93 13.46 1.64
C ASN A 120 -12.25 12.91 3.03
N LYS A 121 -13.12 13.60 3.78
CA LYS A 121 -13.56 13.11 5.10
C LYS A 121 -14.31 11.79 5.02
N LEU A 122 -15.11 11.60 3.96
CA LEU A 122 -15.83 10.35 3.74
C LEU A 122 -14.85 9.20 3.44
N VAL A 123 -13.87 9.42 2.57
CA VAL A 123 -12.86 8.40 2.26
C VAL A 123 -11.98 8.09 3.46
N ASP A 124 -11.55 9.12 4.22
CA ASP A 124 -10.79 8.91 5.46
C ASP A 124 -11.55 8.06 6.47
N LEU A 125 -12.88 8.26 6.56
CA LEU A 125 -13.73 7.44 7.42
C LEU A 125 -13.83 5.99 6.92
N CYS A 126 -13.97 5.79 5.61
CA CYS A 126 -13.93 4.47 4.99
C CYS A 126 -12.59 3.76 5.26
N PHE A 127 -11.47 4.45 5.12
CA PHE A 127 -10.13 3.93 5.42
C PHE A 127 -9.95 3.52 6.88
N LYS A 128 -10.57 4.23 7.81
CA LYS A 128 -10.52 3.90 9.25
C LYS A 128 -11.38 2.70 9.64
N LEU A 129 -12.47 2.45 8.92
CA LEU A 129 -13.47 1.46 9.30
C LEU A 129 -13.39 0.16 8.49
N THR A 130 -12.61 0.14 7.41
CA THR A 130 -12.53 -1.01 6.49
C THR A 130 -11.10 -1.28 6.04
N ASP A 131 -10.91 -2.42 5.39
CA ASP A 131 -9.61 -2.82 4.82
C ASP A 131 -9.26 -2.07 3.51
N LEU A 132 -9.95 -0.96 3.20
CA LEU A 132 -9.53 -0.01 2.16
C LEU A 132 -8.20 0.68 2.50
N SER A 133 -7.82 0.67 3.78
CA SER A 133 -6.48 1.02 4.25
C SER A 133 -6.00 -0.04 5.22
N ILE A 134 -4.81 -0.60 4.95
CA ILE A 134 -4.23 -1.64 5.80
C ILE A 134 -2.81 -1.26 6.23
N LYS A 135 -2.43 -1.74 7.41
CA LYS A 135 -1.04 -1.68 7.88
C LYS A 135 -0.31 -2.91 7.39
N TYR A 136 0.69 -2.70 6.53
CA TYR A 136 1.54 -3.74 6.00
C TYR A 136 2.84 -3.84 6.80
N SER A 137 3.16 -5.05 7.29
CA SER A 137 4.41 -5.31 8.01
C SER A 137 5.49 -5.75 7.04
N CYS A 138 6.64 -5.10 7.14
CA CYS A 138 7.81 -5.37 6.33
C CYS A 138 8.86 -6.08 7.19
N ASN A 139 9.29 -7.27 6.76
CA ASN A 139 10.28 -8.06 7.48
C ASN A 139 11.21 -8.77 6.49
N PHE A 140 12.47 -8.32 6.41
CA PHE A 140 13.45 -8.84 5.48
C PHE A 140 14.21 -10.01 6.09
N ASN A 141 13.51 -11.14 6.24
CA ASN A 141 14.12 -12.40 6.65
C ASN A 141 14.75 -13.09 5.45
N VAL A 142 16.04 -13.32 5.54
CA VAL A 142 16.86 -13.96 4.49
C VAL A 142 17.68 -15.11 5.09
N LEU A 143 18.12 -16.03 4.24
CA LEU A 143 19.07 -17.06 4.61
C LEU A 143 20.48 -16.56 4.28
N GLU A 144 21.21 -16.16 5.31
CA GLU A 144 22.62 -15.78 5.14
C GLU A 144 23.44 -17.04 4.78
N ASN A 145 24.21 -16.95 3.69
CA ASN A 145 24.96 -18.08 3.11
C ASN A 145 24.07 -19.32 2.83
N GLY A 146 22.78 -19.12 2.55
CA GLY A 146 21.83 -20.18 2.26
C GLY A 146 21.45 -21.10 3.44
N ARG A 147 21.86 -20.76 4.67
CA ARG A 147 21.69 -21.64 5.84
C ARG A 147 21.15 -20.96 7.09
N ILE A 148 21.60 -19.75 7.39
CA ILE A 148 21.31 -19.09 8.65
C ILE A 148 20.19 -18.05 8.46
N PRO A 149 19.01 -18.24 9.07
CA PRO A 149 17.95 -17.23 9.04
C PRO A 149 18.43 -15.95 9.75
N LYS A 150 18.34 -14.83 9.08
CA LYS A 150 18.76 -13.54 9.62
C LYS A 150 17.91 -12.40 9.06
N GLN A 151 17.58 -11.48 9.93
CA GLN A 151 16.94 -10.22 9.52
C GLN A 151 18.04 -9.22 9.13
N LEU A 152 18.02 -8.76 7.90
CA LEU A 152 19.02 -7.86 7.36
C LEU A 152 18.39 -6.63 6.71
N GLY A 153 19.09 -5.49 6.77
CA GLY A 153 18.73 -4.32 5.98
C GLY A 153 18.99 -4.52 4.48
N LEU A 154 18.50 -3.59 3.68
CA LEU A 154 18.55 -3.68 2.22
C LEU A 154 19.99 -3.76 1.67
N LYS A 155 20.89 -2.90 2.15
CA LYS A 155 22.29 -2.86 1.63
C LYS A 155 23.03 -4.18 1.88
N PRO A 156 23.02 -4.79 3.09
CA PRO A 156 23.59 -6.11 3.30
C PRO A 156 23.04 -7.18 2.36
N ILE A 157 21.71 -7.22 2.15
CA ILE A 157 21.05 -8.17 1.25
C ILE A 157 21.57 -8.00 -0.19
N LEU A 158 21.60 -6.77 -0.69
CA LEU A 158 22.10 -6.48 -2.04
C LEU A 158 23.59 -6.81 -2.19
N SER A 159 24.40 -6.58 -1.15
CA SER A 159 25.81 -6.90 -1.16
C SER A 159 26.05 -8.42 -1.21
N GLN A 160 25.30 -9.19 -0.44
CA GLN A 160 25.37 -10.67 -0.48
C GLN A 160 24.92 -11.21 -1.84
N PHE A 161 23.84 -10.66 -2.42
CA PHE A 161 23.40 -11.01 -3.75
C PHE A 161 24.47 -10.76 -4.81
N ILE A 162 25.13 -9.58 -4.77
CA ILE A 162 26.22 -9.25 -5.71
C ILE A 162 27.38 -10.24 -5.56
N ASN A 163 27.78 -10.56 -4.32
CA ASN A 163 28.87 -11.51 -4.05
C ASN A 163 28.53 -12.92 -4.58
N PHE A 164 27.32 -13.39 -4.31
CA PHE A 164 26.83 -14.67 -4.82
C PHE A 164 26.88 -14.71 -6.35
N ARG A 165 26.39 -13.66 -7.01
CA ARG A 165 26.40 -13.61 -8.49
C ARG A 165 27.79 -13.49 -9.11
N LYS A 166 28.78 -13.01 -8.38
CA LYS A 166 30.19 -12.99 -8.85
C LYS A 166 30.87 -14.35 -8.75
N LEU A 167 30.41 -15.21 -7.81
CA LEU A 167 30.95 -16.55 -7.59
C LEU A 167 30.33 -17.59 -8.55
N THR A 168 29.18 -17.31 -9.11
CA THR A 168 28.45 -18.17 -10.06
C THR A 168 28.79 -17.78 -11.49
#